data_f48cc2a83d37f83c24500441d369002c
#
_entry.id   f48cc2a83d37f83c24500441d369002c
#
_cell.length_a   1.000
_cell.length_b   1.000
_cell.length_c   1.000
_cell.angle_alpha   90.00
_cell.angle_beta   90.00
_cell.angle_gamma   90.00
#
_symmetry.space_group_name_H-M   'P 1'
#
loop_
_entity.id
_entity.type
_entity.pdbx_description
1 polymer ?
#
loop_
_entity_poly.entity_id
_entity_poly.type
_entity_poly.pdbx_seq_one_letter_code
_entity_poly.pdbx_strand_id
1 'polypeptide(L)'
;MALYEIKEEKERVILVGVSTRENDDTEDSLDELKDLVKTAGAEAVGRVIQKRELVHPGTYVGKGKIEEIRELLWELDATGIVCDDELSPAQMNNLTDILDVKVMDRTMVILDIFAARATTSEGKIQVELAQLKYRLSRLTGLGRSMSRLGGGIGTRGPGEKKLEIDRRLIKDRIAQLNRELREVKRHRELTREQR
;
A
#
# COMPACT_ATOMS: atom_id res chain seq x y z
N MET A 1 12.77 -30.81 -23.27
CA MET A 1 11.91 -30.13 -22.31
C MET A 1 12.29 -28.65 -22.32
N ALA A 2 11.47 -27.80 -22.92
CA ALA A 2 11.71 -26.37 -22.95
C ALA A 2 11.35 -25.82 -21.56
N LEU A 3 12.34 -25.31 -20.83
CA LEU A 3 12.13 -24.51 -19.63
C LEU A 3 11.48 -23.19 -20.10
N TYR A 4 10.20 -23.03 -19.81
CA TYR A 4 9.55 -21.74 -19.92
C TYR A 4 10.14 -20.87 -18.80
N GLU A 5 11.03 -19.95 -19.16
CA GLU A 5 11.33 -18.81 -18.29
C GLU A 5 10.03 -18.03 -18.09
N ILE A 6 9.46 -18.12 -16.91
CA ILE A 6 8.40 -17.21 -16.49
C ILE A 6 9.09 -15.85 -16.35
N LYS A 7 9.06 -15.03 -17.40
CA LYS A 7 9.36 -13.60 -17.28
C LYS A 7 8.30 -13.05 -16.33
N GLU A 8 8.70 -12.72 -15.11
CA GLU A 8 7.88 -11.87 -14.25
C GLU A 8 7.64 -10.57 -15.02
N GLU A 9 6.42 -10.38 -15.50
CA GLU A 9 6.02 -9.12 -16.13
C GLU A 9 6.10 -8.05 -15.03
N LYS A 10 6.90 -7.00 -15.28
CA LYS A 10 7.01 -5.88 -14.36
C LYS A 10 5.64 -5.23 -14.20
N GLU A 11 5.26 -4.96 -12.96
CA GLU A 11 4.06 -4.15 -12.69
C GLU A 11 4.18 -2.79 -13.38
N ARG A 12 3.15 -2.39 -14.10
CA ARG A 12 3.05 -1.13 -14.85
C ARG A 12 2.05 -0.23 -14.14
N VAL A 13 2.51 0.88 -13.62
CA VAL A 13 1.68 1.72 -12.74
C VAL A 13 1.54 3.15 -13.25
N ILE A 14 0.39 3.76 -12.95
CA ILE A 14 0.14 5.18 -13.15
C ILE A 14 0.36 5.90 -11.83
N LEU A 15 1.14 6.96 -11.86
CA LEU A 15 1.36 7.82 -10.70
C LEU A 15 0.23 8.84 -10.59
N VAL A 16 -0.32 9.02 -9.40
CA VAL A 16 -1.43 9.93 -9.13
C VAL A 16 -1.05 10.90 -8.03
N GLY A 17 -1.11 12.19 -8.33
CA GLY A 17 -0.84 13.27 -7.38
C GLY A 17 -2.00 14.27 -7.28
N VAL A 18 -2.15 14.89 -6.12
CA VAL A 18 -3.08 16.00 -5.88
C VAL A 18 -2.30 17.23 -5.46
N SER A 19 -2.40 18.27 -6.28
CA SER A 19 -1.84 19.59 -6.00
C SER A 19 -2.88 20.42 -5.24
N THR A 20 -2.54 20.89 -4.05
CA THR A 20 -3.44 21.65 -3.17
C THR A 20 -3.08 23.12 -3.03
N ARG A 21 -1.98 23.59 -3.65
CA ARG A 21 -1.47 24.97 -3.55
C ARG A 21 -0.95 25.48 -4.89
N GLU A 22 -0.92 26.81 -5.07
CA GLU A 22 -0.39 27.43 -6.31
C GLU A 22 1.11 27.21 -6.55
N ASN A 23 1.91 27.09 -5.49
CA ASN A 23 3.35 26.80 -5.53
C ASN A 23 3.65 25.38 -5.04
N ASP A 24 2.97 24.43 -5.63
CA ASP A 24 3.05 23.03 -5.23
C ASP A 24 4.18 22.33 -5.98
N ASP A 25 4.93 21.53 -5.27
CA ASP A 25 6.02 20.69 -5.76
C ASP A 25 5.54 19.27 -6.21
N THR A 26 4.25 19.13 -6.51
CA THR A 26 3.65 17.84 -6.91
C THR A 26 4.36 17.20 -8.11
N GLU A 27 4.79 17.99 -9.09
CA GLU A 27 5.54 17.46 -10.24
C GLU A 27 6.88 16.85 -9.79
N ASP A 28 7.65 17.58 -8.97
CA ASP A 28 8.94 17.10 -8.43
C ASP A 28 8.72 15.89 -7.52
N SER A 29 7.66 15.89 -6.72
CA SER A 29 7.27 14.77 -5.87
C SER A 29 6.95 13.52 -6.69
N LEU A 30 6.24 13.66 -7.81
CA LEU A 30 5.98 12.55 -8.72
C LEU A 30 7.22 12.07 -9.47
N ASP A 31 8.18 12.93 -9.75
CA ASP A 31 9.48 12.53 -10.31
C ASP A 31 10.25 11.66 -9.32
N GLU A 32 10.28 12.06 -8.05
CA GLU A 32 10.84 11.24 -6.97
C GLU A 32 10.09 9.91 -6.82
N LEU A 33 8.75 9.93 -6.81
CA LEU A 33 7.93 8.73 -6.73
C LEU A 33 8.20 7.77 -7.90
N LYS A 34 8.43 8.27 -9.11
CA LYS A 34 8.82 7.48 -10.27
C LYS A 34 10.11 6.71 -10.02
N ASP A 35 11.11 7.37 -9.41
CA ASP A 35 12.38 6.72 -9.07
C ASP A 35 12.21 5.68 -7.96
N LEU A 36 11.35 5.94 -6.97
CA LEU A 36 11.01 4.98 -5.93
C LEU A 36 10.31 3.74 -6.52
N VAL A 37 9.34 3.92 -7.39
CA VAL A 37 8.63 2.84 -8.09
C VAL A 37 9.59 1.98 -8.90
N LYS A 38 10.51 2.61 -9.65
CA LYS A 38 11.56 1.91 -10.39
C LYS A 38 12.47 1.11 -9.46
N THR A 39 12.86 1.67 -8.32
CA THR A 39 13.69 1.01 -7.31
C THR A 39 12.96 -0.18 -6.68
N ALA A 40 11.64 -0.13 -6.53
CA ALA A 40 10.80 -1.22 -6.06
C ALA A 40 10.58 -2.34 -7.11
N GLY A 41 11.03 -2.13 -8.37
CA GLY A 41 10.95 -3.12 -9.44
C GLY A 41 9.75 -2.97 -10.39
N ALA A 42 8.95 -1.92 -10.24
CA ALA A 42 7.84 -1.60 -11.12
C ALA A 42 8.22 -0.52 -12.15
N GLU A 43 7.35 -0.27 -13.11
CA GLU A 43 7.50 0.76 -14.14
C GLU A 43 6.37 1.78 -14.06
N ALA A 44 6.70 3.06 -13.92
CA ALA A 44 5.73 4.14 -14.03
C ALA A 44 5.51 4.48 -15.51
N VAL A 45 4.33 4.14 -16.03
CA VAL A 45 3.98 4.30 -17.45
C VAL A 45 3.17 5.55 -17.75
N GLY A 46 2.65 6.23 -16.72
CA GLY A 46 1.92 7.47 -16.86
C GLY A 46 1.81 8.21 -15.54
N ARG A 47 1.35 9.45 -15.59
CA ARG A 47 1.06 10.27 -14.42
C ARG A 47 -0.19 11.10 -14.60
N VAL A 48 -0.88 11.34 -13.51
CA VAL A 48 -2.08 12.17 -13.43
C VAL A 48 -1.96 13.10 -12.24
N ILE A 49 -2.21 14.38 -12.45
CA ILE A 49 -2.24 15.40 -11.39
C ILE A 49 -3.60 16.06 -11.40
N GLN A 50 -4.21 16.18 -10.23
CA GLN A 50 -5.42 16.96 -10.04
C GLN A 50 -5.16 18.15 -9.11
N LYS A 51 -5.48 19.37 -9.57
CA LYS A 51 -5.50 20.57 -8.72
C LYS A 51 -6.81 20.61 -7.94
N ARG A 52 -6.72 20.73 -6.61
CA ARG A 52 -7.87 20.85 -5.72
C ARG A 52 -7.50 21.71 -4.52
N GLU A 53 -8.50 22.28 -3.86
CA GLU A 53 -8.30 22.97 -2.56
C GLU A 53 -7.96 21.95 -1.45
N LEU A 54 -8.64 20.81 -1.46
CA LEU A 54 -8.44 19.71 -0.51
C LEU A 54 -8.50 18.36 -1.23
N VAL A 55 -7.75 17.41 -0.73
CA VAL A 55 -7.81 16.01 -1.16
C VAL A 55 -9.22 15.47 -0.94
N HIS A 56 -9.74 14.71 -1.91
CA HIS A 56 -11.07 14.13 -1.78
C HIS A 56 -11.08 13.06 -0.67
N PRO A 57 -11.95 13.20 0.35
CA PRO A 57 -11.88 12.35 1.56
C PRO A 57 -12.21 10.88 1.29
N GLY A 58 -12.99 10.59 0.27
CA GLY A 58 -13.42 9.22 -0.06
C GLY A 58 -12.58 8.53 -1.12
N THR A 59 -12.00 9.28 -2.07
CA THR A 59 -11.35 8.71 -3.26
C THR A 59 -10.05 9.38 -3.65
N TYR A 60 -9.48 10.23 -2.78
CA TYR A 60 -8.23 10.96 -3.03
C TYR A 60 -8.34 11.99 -4.17
N VAL A 61 -8.93 11.62 -5.30
CA VAL A 61 -9.22 12.46 -6.47
C VAL A 61 -10.72 12.51 -6.75
N GLY A 62 -11.17 13.51 -7.53
CA GLY A 62 -12.58 13.62 -7.92
C GLY A 62 -13.01 12.60 -8.99
N LYS A 63 -14.32 12.45 -9.17
CA LYS A 63 -14.92 11.48 -10.12
C LYS A 63 -14.39 11.61 -11.55
N GLY A 64 -14.31 12.82 -12.09
CA GLY A 64 -13.81 13.04 -13.44
C GLY A 64 -12.36 12.57 -13.62
N LYS A 65 -11.53 12.76 -12.58
CA LYS A 65 -10.15 12.29 -12.60
C LYS A 65 -10.06 10.75 -12.47
N ILE A 66 -10.98 10.12 -11.78
CA ILE A 66 -11.07 8.65 -11.71
C ILE A 66 -11.36 8.07 -13.10
N GLU A 67 -12.27 8.67 -13.87
CA GLU A 67 -12.54 8.21 -15.23
C GLU A 67 -11.32 8.38 -16.15
N GLU A 68 -10.61 9.50 -16.05
CA GLU A 68 -9.35 9.73 -16.77
C GLU A 68 -8.29 8.66 -16.40
N ILE A 69 -8.15 8.31 -15.11
CA ILE A 69 -7.26 7.24 -14.66
C ILE A 69 -7.69 5.91 -15.25
N ARG A 70 -8.99 5.62 -15.30
CA ARG A 70 -9.52 4.37 -15.87
C ARG A 70 -9.20 4.25 -17.36
N GLU A 71 -9.36 5.32 -18.12
CA GLU A 71 -9.00 5.37 -19.53
C GLU A 71 -7.50 5.13 -19.73
N LEU A 72 -6.64 5.80 -18.94
CA LEU A 72 -5.19 5.63 -19.01
C LEU A 72 -4.74 4.21 -18.60
N LEU A 73 -5.39 3.58 -17.61
CA LEU A 73 -5.11 2.19 -17.24
C LEU A 73 -5.30 1.26 -18.43
N TRP A 74 -6.36 1.47 -19.19
CA TRP A 74 -6.65 0.71 -20.40
C TRP A 74 -5.68 1.02 -21.55
N GLU A 75 -5.47 2.30 -21.85
CA GLU A 75 -4.60 2.74 -22.96
C GLU A 75 -3.14 2.33 -22.79
N LEU A 76 -2.65 2.38 -21.55
CA LEU A 76 -1.25 2.09 -21.24
C LEU A 76 -1.03 0.65 -20.77
N ASP A 77 -2.07 -0.19 -20.77
CA ASP A 77 -2.02 -1.56 -20.23
C ASP A 77 -1.37 -1.57 -18.83
N ALA A 78 -1.84 -0.66 -17.96
CA ALA A 78 -1.31 -0.54 -16.63
C ALA A 78 -2.04 -1.46 -15.64
N THR A 79 -1.29 -2.05 -14.72
CA THR A 79 -1.78 -3.06 -13.76
C THR A 79 -2.19 -2.47 -12.42
N GLY A 80 -1.92 -1.18 -12.20
CA GLY A 80 -2.24 -0.52 -10.94
C GLY A 80 -1.94 0.97 -10.95
N ILE A 81 -2.22 1.60 -9.81
CA ILE A 81 -1.89 3.00 -9.55
C ILE A 81 -1.07 3.15 -8.28
N VAL A 82 -0.26 4.20 -8.22
CA VAL A 82 0.49 4.62 -7.02
C VAL A 82 0.16 6.08 -6.74
N CYS A 83 -0.45 6.34 -5.59
CA CYS A 83 -0.75 7.68 -5.11
C CYS A 83 0.46 8.27 -4.38
N ASP A 84 0.71 9.56 -4.61
CA ASP A 84 1.86 10.27 -4.05
C ASP A 84 1.77 10.47 -2.53
N ASP A 85 0.56 10.67 -2.03
CA ASP A 85 0.27 10.82 -0.61
C ASP A 85 -0.12 9.49 0.04
N GLU A 86 0.00 9.44 1.36
CA GLU A 86 -0.53 8.33 2.14
C GLU A 86 -2.07 8.33 2.08
N LEU A 87 -2.64 7.21 1.64
CA LEU A 87 -4.09 7.06 1.53
C LEU A 87 -4.72 6.64 2.86
N SER A 88 -5.89 7.20 3.18
CA SER A 88 -6.73 6.64 4.22
C SER A 88 -7.26 5.25 3.84
N PRO A 89 -7.68 4.42 4.81
CA PRO A 89 -8.30 3.13 4.51
C PRO A 89 -9.50 3.24 3.57
N ALA A 90 -10.33 4.26 3.74
CA ALA A 90 -11.50 4.50 2.89
C ALA A 90 -11.09 4.86 1.45
N GLN A 91 -10.11 5.74 1.27
CA GLN A 91 -9.59 6.12 -0.05
C GLN A 91 -9.02 4.92 -0.80
N MET A 92 -8.20 4.11 -0.13
CA MET A 92 -7.58 2.93 -0.75
C MET A 92 -8.62 1.90 -1.20
N ASN A 93 -9.60 1.61 -0.36
CA ASN A 93 -10.64 0.64 -0.68
C ASN A 93 -11.57 1.13 -1.78
N ASN A 94 -12.03 2.38 -1.68
CA ASN A 94 -12.92 2.94 -2.69
C ASN A 94 -12.23 3.00 -4.07
N LEU A 95 -10.96 3.40 -4.13
CA LEU A 95 -10.21 3.38 -5.39
C LEU A 95 -10.02 1.97 -5.93
N THR A 96 -9.72 1.00 -5.08
CA THR A 96 -9.59 -0.41 -5.48
C THR A 96 -10.91 -0.95 -6.03
N ASP A 97 -12.02 -0.67 -5.36
CA ASP A 97 -13.35 -1.12 -5.78
C ASP A 97 -13.80 -0.46 -7.10
N ILE A 98 -13.50 0.82 -7.28
CA ILE A 98 -13.93 1.58 -8.47
C ILE A 98 -13.08 1.22 -9.69
N LEU A 99 -11.76 1.11 -9.52
CA LEU A 99 -10.81 0.91 -10.61
C LEU A 99 -10.54 -0.56 -10.92
N ASP A 100 -10.83 -1.45 -9.97
CA ASP A 100 -10.56 -2.90 -10.05
C ASP A 100 -9.10 -3.23 -10.41
N VAL A 101 -8.16 -2.45 -9.87
CA VAL A 101 -6.72 -2.63 -10.02
C VAL A 101 -6.02 -2.50 -8.66
N LYS A 102 -4.76 -2.90 -8.61
CA LYS A 102 -3.92 -2.69 -7.44
C LYS A 102 -3.73 -1.20 -7.15
N VAL A 103 -4.07 -0.78 -5.94
CA VAL A 103 -3.88 0.59 -5.46
C VAL A 103 -2.81 0.59 -4.38
N MET A 104 -1.80 1.39 -4.59
CA MET A 104 -0.70 1.59 -3.64
C MET A 104 -0.54 3.08 -3.34
N ASP A 105 0.16 3.39 -2.28
CA ASP A 105 0.61 4.72 -1.97
C ASP A 105 2.13 4.78 -1.77
N ARG A 106 2.68 5.96 -1.62
CA ARG A 106 4.13 6.19 -1.43
C ARG A 106 4.69 5.35 -0.27
N THR A 107 3.99 5.28 0.84
CA THR A 107 4.43 4.51 2.02
C THR A 107 4.58 3.02 1.71
N MET A 108 3.66 2.43 0.97
CA MET A 108 3.76 1.02 0.56
C MET A 108 4.96 0.77 -0.33
N VAL A 109 5.23 1.65 -1.29
CA VAL A 109 6.40 1.54 -2.18
C VAL A 109 7.71 1.61 -1.38
N ILE A 110 7.82 2.55 -0.44
CA ILE A 110 9.00 2.69 0.44
C ILE A 110 9.19 1.42 1.29
N LEU A 111 8.13 0.87 1.87
CA LEU A 111 8.19 -0.36 2.65
C LEU A 111 8.64 -1.56 1.79
N ASP A 112 8.20 -1.65 0.55
CA ASP A 112 8.63 -2.70 -0.38
C ASP A 112 10.13 -2.58 -0.73
N ILE A 113 10.63 -1.36 -0.91
CA ILE A 113 12.07 -1.12 -1.11
C ILE A 113 12.88 -1.58 0.11
N PHE A 114 12.45 -1.23 1.32
CA PHE A 114 13.10 -1.69 2.53
C PHE A 114 13.07 -3.20 2.69
N ALA A 115 11.94 -3.84 2.36
CA ALA A 115 11.80 -5.30 2.39
C ALA A 115 12.80 -6.00 1.45
N ALA A 116 12.95 -5.48 0.24
CA ALA A 116 13.89 -6.01 -0.75
C ALA A 116 15.37 -5.82 -0.34
N ARG A 117 15.68 -4.77 0.42
CA ARG A 117 17.05 -4.43 0.83
C ARG A 117 17.46 -4.97 2.20
N ALA A 118 16.53 -5.45 3.00
CA ALA A 118 16.83 -5.98 4.33
C ALA A 118 17.64 -7.28 4.24
N THR A 119 18.89 -7.25 4.69
CA THR A 119 19.81 -8.41 4.65
C THR A 119 19.93 -9.10 6.00
N THR A 120 19.84 -8.36 7.10
CA THR A 120 19.94 -8.90 8.45
C THR A 120 18.62 -9.50 8.92
N SER A 121 18.69 -10.52 9.80
CA SER A 121 17.49 -11.10 10.41
C SER A 121 16.66 -10.05 11.18
N GLU A 122 17.33 -9.20 11.96
CA GLU A 122 16.67 -8.10 12.67
C GLU A 122 15.98 -7.13 11.70
N GLY A 123 16.67 -6.72 10.63
CA GLY A 123 16.12 -5.82 9.60
C GLY A 123 14.90 -6.40 8.89
N LYS A 124 14.95 -7.67 8.52
CA LYS A 124 13.81 -8.37 7.89
C LYS A 124 12.59 -8.39 8.80
N ILE A 125 12.76 -8.72 10.07
CA ILE A 125 11.67 -8.73 11.05
C ILE A 125 11.09 -7.32 11.24
N GLN A 126 11.94 -6.30 11.34
CA GLN A 126 11.49 -4.90 11.50
C GLN A 126 10.67 -4.41 10.31
N VAL A 127 11.10 -4.72 9.09
CA VAL A 127 10.36 -4.33 7.87
C VAL A 127 9.04 -5.08 7.76
N GLU A 128 9.03 -6.40 8.01
CA GLU A 128 7.79 -7.18 8.02
C GLU A 128 6.81 -6.64 9.06
N LEU A 129 7.28 -6.28 10.26
CA LEU A 129 6.46 -5.63 11.27
C LEU A 129 5.87 -4.30 10.79
N ALA A 130 6.66 -3.47 10.13
CA ALA A 130 6.18 -2.19 9.60
C ALA A 130 5.11 -2.39 8.53
N GLN A 131 5.32 -3.32 7.58
CA GLN A 131 4.35 -3.66 6.54
C GLN A 131 3.03 -4.20 7.13
N LEU A 132 3.11 -5.10 8.11
CA LEU A 132 1.93 -5.68 8.75
C LEU A 132 1.14 -4.64 9.57
N LYS A 133 1.83 -3.76 10.31
CA LYS A 133 1.19 -2.66 11.04
C LYS A 133 0.50 -1.69 10.10
N TYR A 134 1.14 -1.33 9.00
CA TYR A 134 0.55 -0.48 7.98
C TYR A 134 -0.70 -1.12 7.38
N ARG A 135 -0.62 -2.40 6.99
CA ARG A 135 -1.76 -3.17 6.49
C ARG A 135 -2.89 -3.28 7.52
N LEU A 136 -2.56 -3.54 8.78
CA LEU A 136 -3.55 -3.60 9.86
C LEU A 136 -4.29 -2.28 10.04
N SER A 137 -3.61 -1.14 9.95
CA SER A 137 -4.23 0.17 10.05
C SER A 137 -5.25 0.42 8.93
N ARG A 138 -5.02 -0.12 7.75
CA ARG A 138 -5.93 -0.05 6.59
C ARG A 138 -7.16 -0.95 6.75
N LEU A 139 -7.02 -2.09 7.40
CA LEU A 139 -8.14 -2.99 7.70
C LEU A 139 -9.04 -2.48 8.82
N THR A 140 -8.53 -1.67 9.75
CA THR A 140 -9.31 -1.16 10.88
C THR A 140 -10.35 -0.10 10.49
N GLY A 141 -10.16 0.61 9.40
CA GLY A 141 -11.11 1.62 8.88
C GLY A 141 -12.36 1.02 8.23
N LEU A 142 -12.28 -0.19 7.71
CA LEU A 142 -13.33 -0.87 6.96
C LEU A 142 -14.54 -1.28 7.81
N GLY A 143 -14.32 -1.72 9.04
CA GLY A 143 -15.39 -2.21 9.92
C GLY A 143 -16.44 -1.14 10.30
N ARG A 144 -16.08 0.16 10.28
CA ARG A 144 -17.01 1.25 10.55
C ARG A 144 -17.84 1.67 9.34
N SER A 145 -17.30 1.57 8.13
CA SER A 145 -18.04 1.90 6.90
C SER A 145 -19.02 0.80 6.53
N MET A 146 -18.66 -0.46 6.73
CA MET A 146 -19.56 -1.60 6.53
C MET A 146 -20.70 -1.68 7.55
N SER A 147 -20.45 -1.27 8.80
CA SER A 147 -21.50 -1.20 9.85
C SER A 147 -22.59 -0.16 9.58
N ARG A 148 -22.29 0.86 8.77
CA ARG A 148 -23.27 1.90 8.38
C ARG A 148 -24.15 1.49 7.21
N LEU A 149 -23.75 0.51 6.41
CA LEU A 149 -24.50 0.01 5.25
C LEU A 149 -25.38 -1.22 5.57
N GLY A 150 -25.14 -1.87 6.72
CA GLY A 150 -25.92 -3.03 7.20
C GLY A 150 -26.83 -2.65 8.34
N GLY A 151 -28.02 -2.14 8.06
CA GLY A 151 -29.08 -1.95 9.06
C GLY A 151 -29.59 -3.28 9.58
N GLY A 152 -29.17 -3.69 10.78
CA GLY A 152 -29.74 -4.83 11.47
C GLY A 152 -28.85 -5.36 12.59
N ILE A 153 -29.38 -5.40 13.82
CA ILE A 153 -28.76 -6.07 14.96
C ILE A 153 -28.65 -7.57 14.64
N GLY A 154 -27.42 -8.08 14.47
CA GLY A 154 -27.15 -9.53 14.45
C GLY A 154 -26.73 -10.16 13.12
N THR A 155 -26.67 -9.44 12.00
CA THR A 155 -26.23 -9.99 10.72
C THR A 155 -24.82 -9.54 10.35
N ARG A 156 -23.81 -10.24 10.83
CA ARG A 156 -22.44 -10.15 10.30
C ARG A 156 -22.43 -10.80 8.91
N GLY A 157 -22.20 -9.99 7.86
CA GLY A 157 -22.07 -10.47 6.49
C GLY A 157 -20.79 -11.31 6.28
N PRO A 158 -20.71 -12.13 5.20
CA PRO A 158 -19.54 -12.95 4.89
C PRO A 158 -18.23 -12.13 4.77
N GLY A 159 -18.31 -10.88 4.31
CA GLY A 159 -17.16 -9.96 4.20
C GLY A 159 -16.61 -9.49 5.55
N GLU A 160 -17.47 -9.26 6.54
CA GLU A 160 -17.05 -8.88 7.89
C GLU A 160 -16.31 -10.03 8.59
N LYS A 161 -16.75 -11.27 8.42
CA LYS A 161 -16.06 -12.44 8.97
C LYS A 161 -14.68 -12.62 8.37
N LYS A 162 -14.53 -12.46 7.06
CA LYS A 162 -13.23 -12.54 6.37
C LYS A 162 -12.28 -11.47 6.88
N LEU A 163 -12.74 -10.22 6.97
CA LEU A 163 -11.96 -9.10 7.47
C LEU A 163 -11.51 -9.30 8.92
N GLU A 164 -12.37 -9.84 9.78
CA GLU A 164 -12.04 -10.12 11.17
C GLU A 164 -11.00 -11.25 11.30
N ILE A 165 -11.09 -12.28 10.45
CA ILE A 165 -10.09 -13.34 10.36
C ILE A 165 -8.75 -12.78 9.89
N ASP A 166 -8.73 -11.98 8.83
CA ASP A 166 -7.50 -11.37 8.29
C ASP A 166 -6.84 -10.47 9.33
N ARG A 167 -7.60 -9.66 10.05
CA ARG A 167 -7.10 -8.83 11.16
C ARG A 167 -6.49 -9.66 12.29
N ARG A 168 -7.13 -10.76 12.64
CA ARG A 168 -6.63 -11.66 13.70
C ARG A 168 -5.31 -12.30 13.29
N LEU A 169 -5.24 -12.84 12.07
CA LEU A 169 -4.02 -13.44 11.53
C LEU A 169 -2.85 -12.43 11.49
N ILE A 170 -3.10 -11.20 11.06
CA ILE A 170 -2.07 -10.15 11.05
C ILE A 170 -1.62 -9.82 12.48
N LYS A 171 -2.53 -9.68 13.44
CA LYS A 171 -2.20 -9.43 14.84
C LYS A 171 -1.38 -10.56 15.46
N ASP A 172 -1.74 -11.80 15.18
CA ASP A 172 -1.01 -12.98 15.67
C ASP A 172 0.41 -13.01 15.09
N ARG A 173 0.57 -12.70 13.79
CA ARG A 173 1.88 -12.60 13.15
C ARG A 173 2.72 -11.45 13.73
N ILE A 174 2.12 -10.28 13.97
CA ILE A 174 2.80 -9.16 14.64
C ILE A 174 3.28 -9.57 16.04
N ALA A 175 2.46 -10.27 16.81
CA ALA A 175 2.83 -10.74 18.15
C ALA A 175 4.00 -11.75 18.09
N GLN A 176 3.99 -12.66 17.12
CA GLN A 176 5.08 -13.60 16.88
C GLN A 176 6.37 -12.87 16.51
N LEU A 177 6.35 -11.98 15.53
CA LEU A 177 7.54 -11.23 15.12
C LEU A 177 8.12 -10.34 16.23
N ASN A 178 7.29 -9.76 17.08
CA ASN A 178 7.75 -9.03 18.25
C ASN A 178 8.50 -9.92 19.25
N ARG A 179 8.10 -11.20 19.40
CA ARG A 179 8.85 -12.18 20.21
C ARG A 179 10.19 -12.51 19.56
N GLU A 180 10.21 -12.83 18.28
CA GLU A 180 11.42 -13.11 17.52
C GLU A 180 12.42 -11.95 17.58
N LEU A 181 11.94 -10.72 17.45
CA LEU A 181 12.77 -9.52 17.51
C LEU A 181 13.44 -9.36 18.89
N ARG A 182 12.71 -9.65 19.97
CA ARG A 182 13.27 -9.62 21.34
C ARG A 182 14.37 -10.66 21.50
N GLU A 183 14.20 -11.85 20.98
CA GLU A 183 15.19 -12.92 21.02
C GLU A 183 16.46 -12.55 20.24
N VAL A 184 16.31 -12.02 19.03
CA VAL A 184 17.45 -11.56 18.21
C VAL A 184 18.23 -10.45 18.93
N LYS A 185 17.54 -9.47 19.53
CA LYS A 185 18.18 -8.39 20.28
C LYS A 185 18.94 -8.92 21.50
N ARG A 186 18.33 -9.80 22.27
CA ARG A 186 18.96 -10.44 23.44
C ARG A 186 20.21 -11.23 23.04
N HIS A 187 20.14 -12.01 21.97
CA HIS A 187 21.31 -12.77 21.49
C HIS A 187 22.44 -11.85 21.04
N ARG A 188 22.13 -10.75 20.38
CA ARG A 188 23.12 -9.74 19.98
C ARG A 188 23.81 -9.09 21.18
N GLU A 189 23.06 -8.75 22.23
CA GLU A 189 23.60 -8.20 23.48
C GLU A 189 24.57 -9.17 24.15
N LEU A 190 24.16 -10.42 24.33
CA LEU A 190 25.02 -11.47 24.90
C LEU A 190 26.33 -11.67 24.09
N THR A 191 26.26 -11.65 22.76
CA THR A 191 27.44 -11.76 21.91
C THR A 191 28.36 -10.55 22.00
N ARG A 192 27.82 -9.36 22.29
CA ARG A 192 28.63 -8.13 22.52
C ARG A 192 29.34 -8.14 23.87
N GLU A 193 28.69 -8.68 24.90
CA GLU A 193 29.29 -8.79 26.25
C GLU A 193 30.43 -9.84 26.31
N GLN A 194 30.43 -10.80 25.40
CA GLN A 194 31.47 -11.84 25.29
C GLN A 194 32.70 -11.45 24.45
N ARG A 195 32.71 -10.24 23.84
CA ARG A 195 33.84 -9.70 23.09
C ARG A 195 34.59 -8.64 23.87
#